data_c96d02d7209a8dce2a138fd2d0b7b9e0
#
_entry.id   c96d02d7209a8dce2a138fd2d0b7b9e0
#
_cell.length_a   1.000
_cell.length_b   1.000
_cell.length_c   1.000
_cell.angle_alpha   90.00
_cell.angle_beta   90.00
_cell.angle_gamma   90.00
#
_symmetry.space_group_name_H-M   'P 1'
#
loop_
_entity.id
_entity.type
_entity.pdbx_description
1 polymer ?
#
loop_
_entity_poly.entity_id
_entity_poly.type
_entity_poly.pdbx_seq_one_letter_code
_entity_poly.pdbx_strand_id
1 'polypeptide(L)'
;MTAPKDYAIHYEPLFKTLELMNVQALIDATTDPWYNQTLIEVGGVFVRLGVMHGEFHWHKHDEQDEFFFVLDGQFHIELDGQDTVTLGPRDGFCVPAGLLHRPVVPVRSAVLMLEKSGVIATGG
;
A
#
# COMPACT_ATOMS: atom_id res chain seq x y z
N MET A 1 -5.90 -10.96 14.98
CA MET A 1 -5.65 -10.88 13.52
C MET A 1 -4.26 -11.37 13.23
N THR A 2 -4.08 -12.23 12.24
CA THR A 2 -2.79 -12.76 11.86
C THR A 2 -2.39 -12.22 10.50
N ALA A 3 -1.09 -12.12 10.23
CA ALA A 3 -0.58 -11.74 8.93
C ALA A 3 -0.93 -12.81 7.89
N PRO A 4 -1.29 -12.43 6.67
CA PRO A 4 -1.43 -13.39 5.58
C PRO A 4 -0.11 -14.11 5.35
N LYS A 5 -0.17 -15.40 5.00
CA LYS A 5 1.05 -16.16 4.70
C LYS A 5 1.67 -15.73 3.38
N ASP A 6 0.81 -15.43 2.41
CA ASP A 6 1.23 -15.07 1.06
C ASP A 6 0.68 -13.70 0.71
N TYR A 7 1.59 -12.81 0.30
CA TYR A 7 1.24 -11.51 -0.24
C TYR A 7 1.24 -11.62 -1.76
N ALA A 8 0.12 -11.21 -2.38
CA ALA A 8 0.04 -11.11 -3.84
C ALA A 8 0.60 -9.75 -4.26
N ILE A 9 1.91 -9.65 -4.39
CA ILE A 9 2.60 -8.40 -4.71
C ILE A 9 3.09 -8.45 -6.15
N HIS A 10 2.63 -7.49 -6.97
CA HIS A 10 2.95 -7.39 -8.38
C HIS A 10 3.62 -6.04 -8.68
N TYR A 11 4.89 -6.08 -9.07
CA TYR A 11 5.69 -4.88 -9.27
C TYR A 11 5.56 -4.30 -10.69
N GLU A 12 5.27 -5.14 -11.70
CA GLU A 12 5.15 -4.67 -13.06
C GLU A 12 3.94 -3.74 -13.21
N PRO A 13 4.11 -2.55 -13.79
CA PRO A 13 2.99 -1.65 -14.03
C PRO A 13 1.91 -2.31 -14.90
N LEU A 14 0.67 -2.25 -14.42
CA LEU A 14 -0.47 -2.85 -15.13
C LEU A 14 -0.92 -1.99 -16.31
N PHE A 15 -0.72 -0.68 -16.22
CA PHE A 15 -1.17 0.30 -17.22
C PHE A 15 -0.01 1.10 -17.77
N LYS A 16 -0.20 1.63 -18.97
CA LYS A 16 0.71 2.55 -19.63
C LYS A 16 0.07 3.93 -19.72
N THR A 17 0.86 4.94 -20.07
CA THR A 17 0.33 6.26 -20.39
C THR A 17 -0.74 6.16 -21.49
N LEU A 18 -1.72 7.05 -21.45
CA LEU A 18 -2.86 7.11 -22.37
C LEU A 18 -3.88 5.98 -22.21
N GLU A 19 -3.71 5.11 -21.22
CA GLU A 19 -4.71 4.11 -20.87
C GLU A 19 -5.58 4.60 -19.71
N LEU A 20 -6.90 4.42 -19.83
CA LEU A 20 -7.82 4.68 -18.73
C LEU A 20 -7.75 3.54 -17.74
N MET A 21 -7.56 3.87 -16.45
CA MET A 21 -7.53 2.88 -15.37
C MET A 21 -8.86 2.90 -14.62
N ASN A 22 -9.56 1.78 -14.60
CA ASN A 22 -10.74 1.61 -13.75
C ASN A 22 -10.29 0.94 -12.45
N VAL A 23 -9.91 1.74 -11.48
CA VAL A 23 -9.38 1.24 -10.20
C VAL A 23 -10.45 0.46 -9.42
N GLN A 24 -11.70 0.92 -9.48
CA GLN A 24 -12.79 0.21 -8.80
C GLN A 24 -12.98 -1.20 -9.35
N ALA A 25 -12.84 -1.38 -10.65
CA ALA A 25 -12.96 -2.71 -11.25
C ALA A 25 -11.85 -3.66 -10.75
N LEU A 26 -10.64 -3.15 -10.53
CA LEU A 26 -9.55 -3.94 -9.95
C LEU A 26 -9.84 -4.32 -8.50
N ILE A 27 -10.36 -3.38 -7.72
CA ILE A 27 -10.74 -3.63 -6.32
C ILE A 27 -11.80 -4.73 -6.27
N ASP A 28 -12.82 -4.63 -7.12
CA ASP A 28 -13.92 -5.58 -7.15
C ASP A 28 -13.50 -6.97 -7.61
N ALA A 29 -12.49 -7.05 -8.48
CA ALA A 29 -12.06 -8.31 -9.08
C ALA A 29 -11.09 -9.11 -8.20
N THR A 30 -10.37 -8.47 -7.27
CA THR A 30 -9.39 -9.17 -6.46
C THR A 30 -10.02 -9.85 -5.25
N THR A 31 -9.60 -11.08 -4.99
CA THR A 31 -10.06 -11.87 -3.84
C THR A 31 -8.91 -12.23 -2.89
N ASP A 32 -7.69 -11.88 -3.23
CA ASP A 32 -6.53 -12.14 -2.37
C ASP A 32 -6.67 -11.39 -1.04
N PRO A 33 -6.29 -11.99 0.08
CA PRO A 33 -6.35 -11.29 1.37
C PRO A 33 -5.38 -10.13 1.46
N TRP A 34 -4.29 -10.15 0.69
CA TRP A 34 -3.31 -9.06 0.63
C TRP A 34 -2.82 -8.90 -0.80
N TYR A 35 -3.41 -7.95 -1.51
CA TYR A 35 -3.09 -7.66 -2.91
C TYR A 35 -2.42 -6.31 -3.02
N ASN A 36 -1.31 -6.24 -3.73
CA ASN A 36 -0.52 -5.04 -3.94
C ASN A 36 -0.05 -5.03 -5.39
N GLN A 37 -0.54 -4.08 -6.17
CA GLN A 37 -0.30 -4.01 -7.61
C GLN A 37 0.20 -2.63 -7.99
N THR A 38 1.33 -2.56 -8.69
CA THR A 38 1.74 -1.32 -9.34
C THR A 38 0.78 -1.04 -10.48
N LEU A 39 0.12 0.11 -10.44
CA LEU A 39 -0.81 0.53 -11.49
C LEU A 39 -0.05 1.16 -12.66
N ILE A 40 0.80 2.13 -12.35
CA ILE A 40 1.53 2.90 -13.35
C ILE A 40 2.79 3.51 -12.71
N GLU A 41 3.78 3.79 -13.51
CA GLU A 41 4.94 4.58 -13.12
C GLU A 41 4.81 5.99 -13.71
N VAL A 42 4.94 7.00 -12.85
CA VAL A 42 4.84 8.40 -13.25
C VAL A 42 6.10 9.13 -12.79
N GLY A 43 6.96 9.49 -13.74
CA GLY A 43 8.15 10.29 -13.43
C GLY A 43 9.05 9.70 -12.34
N GLY A 44 9.26 8.39 -12.35
CA GLY A 44 10.08 7.72 -11.35
C GLY A 44 9.35 7.38 -10.06
N VAL A 45 8.02 7.53 -10.04
CA VAL A 45 7.17 7.19 -8.89
C VAL A 45 6.22 6.07 -9.28
N PHE A 46 6.15 5.03 -8.48
CA PHE A 46 5.12 4.00 -8.60
C PHE A 46 3.84 4.45 -7.92
N VAL A 47 2.73 4.37 -8.64
CA VAL A 47 1.39 4.47 -8.07
C VAL A 47 0.88 3.05 -7.92
N ARG A 48 0.65 2.61 -6.70
CA ARG A 48 0.29 1.23 -6.38
C ARG A 48 -1.08 1.18 -5.74
N LEU A 49 -1.79 0.08 -5.98
CA LEU A 49 -3.06 -0.21 -5.33
C LEU A 49 -2.86 -1.35 -4.34
N GLY A 50 -3.27 -1.12 -3.09
CA GLY A 50 -3.39 -2.19 -2.11
C GLY A 50 -4.85 -2.50 -1.83
N VAL A 51 -5.21 -3.78 -1.85
CA VAL A 51 -6.51 -4.25 -1.35
C VAL A 51 -6.18 -5.29 -0.30
N MET A 52 -6.42 -4.96 0.95
CA MET A 52 -5.75 -5.61 2.06
C MET A 52 -6.70 -5.88 3.22
N HIS A 53 -6.41 -6.98 3.95
CA HIS A 53 -7.04 -7.30 5.23
C HIS A 53 -6.04 -8.13 6.03
N GLY A 54 -5.76 -7.73 7.26
CA GLY A 54 -4.82 -8.41 8.13
C GLY A 54 -3.65 -7.54 8.54
N GLU A 55 -2.57 -8.17 8.94
CA GLU A 55 -1.36 -7.51 9.40
C GLU A 55 -0.22 -7.74 8.41
N PHE A 56 0.54 -6.69 8.13
CA PHE A 56 1.81 -6.80 7.43
C PHE A 56 2.93 -6.95 8.47
N HIS A 57 4.10 -7.40 8.03
CA HIS A 57 5.26 -7.48 8.93
C HIS A 57 5.88 -6.09 9.13
N TRP A 58 6.60 -5.92 10.24
CA TRP A 58 7.37 -4.72 10.49
C TRP A 58 8.49 -4.59 9.45
N HIS A 59 8.59 -3.42 8.83
CA HIS A 59 9.60 -3.15 7.80
C HIS A 59 9.88 -1.66 7.71
N LYS A 60 10.88 -1.31 6.92
CA LYS A 60 11.21 0.08 6.61
C LYS A 60 11.80 0.16 5.20
N HIS A 61 11.76 1.36 4.64
CA HIS A 61 12.45 1.70 3.39
C HIS A 61 13.52 2.73 3.74
N ASP A 62 14.80 2.35 3.60
CA ASP A 62 15.89 3.15 4.18
C ASP A 62 16.06 4.52 3.54
N GLU A 63 15.73 4.66 2.26
CA GLU A 63 16.03 5.87 1.50
C GLU A 63 14.81 6.56 0.89
N GLN A 64 13.61 6.02 1.06
CA GLN A 64 12.39 6.53 0.42
C GLN A 64 11.27 6.72 1.42
N ASP A 65 10.53 7.81 1.23
CA ASP A 65 9.23 7.99 1.89
C ASP A 65 8.20 7.11 1.19
N GLU A 66 7.16 6.72 1.94
CA GLU A 66 6.02 5.98 1.39
C GLU A 66 4.74 6.71 1.75
N PHE A 67 3.93 7.07 0.75
CA PHE A 67 2.67 7.75 0.95
C PHE A 67 1.51 6.78 0.81
N PHE A 68 0.55 6.88 1.75
CA PHE A 68 -0.68 6.09 1.77
C PHE A 68 -1.87 7.02 1.65
N PHE A 69 -2.82 6.66 0.81
CA PHE A 69 -4.08 7.39 0.65
C PHE A 69 -5.23 6.39 0.59
N VAL A 70 -6.10 6.40 1.59
CA VAL A 70 -7.17 5.40 1.71
C VAL A 70 -8.34 5.78 0.79
N LEU A 71 -8.76 4.80 -0.04
CA LEU A 71 -9.93 4.93 -0.89
C LEU A 71 -11.18 4.44 -0.18
N ASP A 72 -11.07 3.32 0.54
CA ASP A 72 -12.20 2.67 1.21
C ASP A 72 -11.71 1.85 2.39
N GLY A 73 -12.52 1.76 3.42
CA GLY A 73 -12.24 0.94 4.59
C GLY A 73 -11.56 1.68 5.74
N GLN A 74 -10.70 0.98 6.47
CA GLN A 74 -9.99 1.51 7.62
C GLN A 74 -8.56 0.94 7.62
N PHE A 75 -7.58 1.81 7.79
CA PHE A 75 -6.18 1.46 7.63
C PHE A 75 -5.36 2.02 8.78
N HIS A 76 -4.78 1.14 9.60
CA HIS A 76 -3.89 1.55 10.68
C HIS A 76 -2.45 1.43 10.22
N ILE A 77 -1.63 2.41 10.60
CA ILE A 77 -0.19 2.33 10.43
C ILE A 77 0.45 2.38 11.81
N GLU A 78 1.04 1.27 12.23
CA GLU A 78 1.81 1.22 13.46
C GLU A 78 3.23 1.71 13.19
N LEU A 79 3.67 2.64 14.00
CA LEU A 79 4.96 3.31 13.87
C LEU A 79 5.83 2.99 15.08
N ASP A 80 7.09 2.66 14.84
CA ASP A 80 8.02 2.37 15.93
C ASP A 80 8.22 3.58 16.84
N GLY A 81 7.95 3.40 18.13
CA GLY A 81 8.12 4.44 19.13
C GLY A 81 7.13 5.59 19.08
N GLN A 82 6.05 5.48 18.30
CA GLN A 82 5.04 6.53 18.14
C GLN A 82 3.64 5.93 18.19
N ASP A 83 2.65 6.81 18.34
CA ASP A 83 1.25 6.38 18.32
C ASP A 83 0.85 5.84 16.95
N THR A 84 -0.04 4.85 16.96
CA THR A 84 -0.65 4.33 15.75
C THR A 84 -1.49 5.39 15.07
N VAL A 85 -1.34 5.50 13.74
CA VAL A 85 -2.14 6.40 12.93
C VAL A 85 -3.27 5.62 12.29
N THR A 86 -4.49 6.12 12.42
CA THR A 86 -5.67 5.50 11.82
C THR A 86 -6.19 6.35 10.68
N LEU A 87 -6.29 5.75 9.49
CA LEU A 87 -6.76 6.42 8.28
C LEU A 87 -8.12 5.86 7.87
N GLY A 88 -9.07 6.75 7.61
CA GLY A 88 -10.33 6.43 6.95
C GLY A 88 -10.31 6.89 5.49
N PRO A 89 -11.44 6.73 4.75
CA PRO A 89 -11.50 7.14 3.35
C PRO A 89 -11.10 8.60 3.15
N ARG A 90 -10.23 8.83 2.18
CA ARG A 90 -9.67 10.14 1.81
C ARG A 90 -8.71 10.74 2.82
N ASP A 91 -8.27 9.97 3.80
CA ASP A 91 -7.14 10.36 4.63
C ASP A 91 -5.84 9.90 3.98
N GLY A 92 -4.82 10.73 4.10
CA GLY A 92 -3.47 10.43 3.61
C GLY A 92 -2.43 10.58 4.69
N PHE A 93 -1.36 9.80 4.58
CA PHE A 93 -0.25 9.84 5.53
C PHE A 93 1.04 9.40 4.86
N CYS A 94 2.12 10.12 5.12
CA CYS A 94 3.43 9.79 4.58
C CYS A 94 4.33 9.24 5.69
N VAL A 95 4.81 8.03 5.51
CA VAL A 95 5.80 7.41 6.40
C VAL A 95 7.18 7.82 5.90
N PRO A 96 8.00 8.49 6.73
CA PRO A 96 9.31 8.93 6.29
C PRO A 96 10.29 7.77 6.11
N ALA A 97 11.28 8.00 5.28
CA ALA A 97 12.38 7.05 5.08
C ALA A 97 13.01 6.65 6.41
N GLY A 98 13.34 5.38 6.55
CA GLY A 98 14.05 4.84 7.71
C GLY A 98 13.18 4.54 8.92
N LEU A 99 11.90 4.90 8.92
CA LEU A 99 11.02 4.61 10.04
C LEU A 99 10.42 3.20 9.94
N LEU A 100 10.67 2.40 10.96
CA LEU A 100 10.10 1.05 11.07
C LEU A 100 8.60 1.16 11.30
N HIS A 101 7.82 0.48 10.48
CA HIS A 101 6.35 0.57 10.52
C HIS A 101 5.71 -0.70 9.99
N ARG A 102 4.39 -0.83 10.21
CA ARG A 102 3.59 -1.86 9.55
C ARG A 102 2.13 -1.43 9.40
N PRO A 103 1.49 -1.76 8.29
CA PRO A 103 0.05 -1.67 8.16
C PRO A 103 -0.65 -2.75 9.00
N VAL A 104 -1.76 -2.35 9.62
CA VAL A 104 -2.69 -3.27 10.29
C VAL A 104 -4.09 -2.90 9.80
N VAL A 105 -4.73 -3.81 9.07
CA VAL A 105 -5.95 -3.53 8.33
C VAL A 105 -7.09 -4.36 8.88
N PRO A 106 -7.94 -3.79 9.78
CA PRO A 106 -8.95 -4.57 10.51
C PRO A 106 -10.14 -5.02 9.65
N VAL A 107 -10.41 -4.31 8.57
CA VAL A 107 -11.46 -4.66 7.59
C VAL A 107 -10.84 -4.56 6.21
N ARG A 108 -11.38 -5.32 5.24
CA ARG A 108 -10.89 -5.25 3.86
C ARG A 108 -10.95 -3.80 3.38
N SER A 109 -9.82 -3.27 2.96
CA SER A 109 -9.65 -1.87 2.63
C SER A 109 -8.89 -1.71 1.33
N ALA A 110 -9.15 -0.60 0.63
CA ALA A 110 -8.43 -0.23 -0.58
C ALA A 110 -7.63 1.04 -0.33
N VAL A 111 -6.36 1.02 -0.69
CA VAL A 111 -5.43 2.12 -0.47
C VAL A 111 -4.56 2.34 -1.70
N LEU A 112 -4.31 3.62 -2.02
CA LEU A 112 -3.26 3.98 -2.99
C LEU A 112 -1.98 4.24 -2.23
N MET A 113 -0.87 3.79 -2.80
CA MET A 113 0.46 4.00 -2.25
C MET A 113 1.34 4.61 -3.33
N LEU A 114 2.07 5.64 -2.96
CA LEU A 114 3.04 6.29 -3.84
C LEU A 114 4.42 6.11 -3.24
N GLU A 115 5.34 5.60 -4.04
CA GLU A 115 6.71 5.36 -3.61
C GLU A 115 7.65 5.43 -4.81
N LYS A 116 8.92 5.66 -4.57
CA LYS A 116 9.92 5.70 -5.63
C LYS A 116 9.92 4.36 -6.38
N SER A 117 10.02 4.42 -7.71
CA SER A 117 10.07 3.19 -8.51
C SER A 117 11.28 2.34 -8.12
N GLY A 118 11.08 1.01 -8.10
CA GLY A 118 12.11 0.07 -7.68
C GLY A 118 12.14 -0.24 -6.19
N VAL A 119 11.31 0.43 -5.38
CA VAL A 119 11.20 0.13 -3.94
C VAL A 119 10.61 -1.27 -3.75
N ILE A 120 11.20 -2.04 -2.85
CA ILE A 120 10.69 -3.36 -2.48
C ILE A 120 9.60 -3.19 -1.43
N ALA A 121 8.38 -3.61 -1.75
CA ALA A 121 7.21 -3.40 -0.88
C ALA A 121 7.36 -4.03 0.51
N THR A 122 8.11 -5.12 0.62
CA THR A 122 8.34 -5.83 1.88
C THR A 122 9.48 -5.27 2.71
N GLY A 123 10.13 -4.20 2.25
CA GLY A 123 11.24 -3.56 2.94
C GLY A 123 12.58 -3.75 2.25
N GLY A 124 13.51 -2.91 2.59
CA GLY A 124 14.87 -3.00 2.04
C GLY A 124 15.40 -1.75 1.39
#